data_bc93e08441295331566d53e05d8cd7e0
#
_entry.id   bc93e08441295331566d53e05d8cd7e0
#
_cell.length_a   1.000
_cell.length_b   1.000
_cell.length_c   1.000
_cell.angle_alpha   90.00
_cell.angle_beta   90.00
_cell.angle_gamma   90.00
#
_symmetry.space_group_name_H-M   'P 1'
#
loop_
_entity.id
_entity.type
_entity.pdbx_description
1 polymer ?
#
loop_
_entity_poly.entity_id
_entity_poly.type
_entity_poly.pdbx_seq_one_letter_code
_entity_poly.pdbx_strand_id
1 'polypeptide(L)'
;MDILLAEGFVLTEFSAVVEPLRLANRVLAQPPFTWTLRSAKGGPVGCRAGAYVETETFVARSDAACVFVLGNTDPDCPALSMGPVISNYRSRGAKVYLLAEAASRYIRDHGRDGAQHTTHWENATLMRERMGLFDASYALASEHGQVVTCAGMGATVDIVLTLIGQLTSAAAQMTVANILLHDKVRDYASLQPFSGVKPTITGDADLDQAIRVMQDNIEEPLPINEIVADLGISTRSLERKFKTFLGTTPNGFYREMRLNKANNLLLNTTMSVREIGLACGFSNGFSTLYKAFFGVTPFSLRKASRQSQSNRGPRNPAD
;
A
#
# COMPACT_ATOMS: atom_id res chain seq x y z
N MET A 1 1.80 17.47 16.00
CA MET A 1 2.30 16.52 15.01
C MET A 1 2.45 17.22 13.67
N ASP A 2 3.34 16.75 12.77
CA ASP A 2 3.38 17.24 11.41
C ASP A 2 3.03 16.12 10.44
N ILE A 3 2.25 16.44 9.38
CA ILE A 3 1.88 15.50 8.33
C ILE A 3 2.46 16.06 7.03
N LEU A 4 3.45 15.35 6.47
CA LEU A 4 4.17 15.76 5.28
C LEU A 4 3.52 15.13 4.04
N LEU A 5 3.18 15.98 3.08
CA LEU A 5 2.49 15.60 1.85
C LEU A 5 3.33 16.01 0.63
N ALA A 6 3.29 15.15 -0.39
CA ALA A 6 3.75 15.45 -1.73
C ALA A 6 2.56 15.45 -2.69
N GLU A 7 2.71 16.10 -3.84
CA GLU A 7 1.71 16.08 -4.90
C GLU A 7 1.34 14.64 -5.29
N GLY A 8 0.06 14.37 -5.42
CA GLY A 8 -0.47 13.04 -5.69
C GLY A 8 -0.57 12.14 -4.44
N PHE A 9 -0.54 12.70 -3.24
CA PHE A 9 -0.62 11.94 -1.99
C PHE A 9 -1.80 10.97 -1.95
N VAL A 10 -1.69 9.93 -1.13
CA VAL A 10 -2.71 8.90 -0.97
C VAL A 10 -3.79 9.38 0.00
N LEU A 11 -4.99 9.67 -0.52
CA LEU A 11 -6.11 10.21 0.27
C LEU A 11 -6.52 9.25 1.41
N THR A 12 -6.47 7.95 1.19
CA THR A 12 -6.78 6.94 2.23
C THR A 12 -5.80 7.05 3.40
N GLU A 13 -4.50 7.23 3.14
CA GLU A 13 -3.49 7.40 4.20
C GLU A 13 -3.69 8.72 4.95
N PHE A 14 -3.97 9.81 4.22
CA PHE A 14 -4.29 11.09 4.83
C PHE A 14 -5.47 10.99 5.79
N SER A 15 -6.57 10.44 5.32
CA SER A 15 -7.77 10.22 6.12
C SER A 15 -7.51 9.29 7.31
N ALA A 16 -6.74 8.19 7.09
CA ALA A 16 -6.39 7.23 8.13
C ALA A 16 -5.46 7.80 9.22
N VAL A 17 -4.74 8.89 8.95
CA VAL A 17 -4.00 9.64 9.98
C VAL A 17 -4.90 10.65 10.68
N VAL A 18 -5.60 11.48 9.92
CA VAL A 18 -6.31 12.66 10.47
C VAL A 18 -7.58 12.26 11.22
N GLU A 19 -8.41 11.35 10.67
CA GLU A 19 -9.71 11.03 11.26
C GLU A 19 -9.63 10.32 12.62
N PRO A 20 -8.75 9.34 12.86
CA PRO A 20 -8.60 8.77 14.19
C PRO A 20 -8.14 9.79 15.23
N LEU A 21 -7.23 10.71 14.87
CA LEU A 21 -6.76 11.78 15.76
C LEU A 21 -7.89 12.77 16.10
N ARG A 22 -8.67 13.17 15.09
CA ARG A 22 -9.85 14.03 15.28
C ARG A 22 -10.89 13.37 16.18
N LEU A 23 -11.14 12.08 15.99
CA LEU A 23 -12.07 11.32 16.83
C LEU A 23 -11.54 11.18 18.25
N ALA A 24 -10.24 10.94 18.43
CA ALA A 24 -9.63 10.92 19.75
C ALA A 24 -9.81 12.26 20.49
N ASN A 25 -9.61 13.38 19.81
CA ASN A 25 -9.87 14.71 20.35
C ASN A 25 -11.35 14.91 20.75
N ARG A 26 -12.28 14.28 20.03
CA ARG A 26 -13.72 14.37 20.33
C ARG A 26 -14.12 13.58 21.57
N VAL A 27 -13.49 12.42 21.81
CA VAL A 27 -13.89 11.49 22.88
C VAL A 27 -13.15 11.75 24.19
N LEU A 28 -12.03 12.46 24.16
CA LEU A 28 -11.23 12.80 25.33
C LEU A 28 -11.67 14.15 25.93
N ALA A 29 -11.59 14.26 27.24
CA ALA A 29 -11.98 15.49 27.96
C ALA A 29 -11.14 16.72 27.56
N GLN A 30 -9.87 16.49 27.22
CA GLN A 30 -8.98 17.51 26.67
C GLN A 30 -8.40 16.99 25.37
N PRO A 31 -8.53 17.72 24.22
CA PRO A 31 -7.98 17.34 22.94
C PRO A 31 -6.45 17.31 22.98
N PRO A 32 -5.79 16.12 22.97
CA PRO A 32 -4.33 16.07 23.11
C PRO A 32 -3.61 16.20 21.75
N PHE A 33 -4.32 16.07 20.62
CA PHE A 33 -3.70 16.00 19.31
C PHE A 33 -3.91 17.29 18.52
N THR A 34 -2.83 17.89 18.12
CA THR A 34 -2.78 18.97 17.12
C THR A 34 -1.87 18.55 15.98
N TRP A 35 -2.20 18.96 14.76
CA TRP A 35 -1.38 18.65 13.59
C TRP A 35 -1.30 19.82 12.62
N THR A 36 -0.19 19.88 11.90
CA THR A 36 0.03 20.82 10.79
C THR A 36 0.29 20.02 9.52
N LEU A 37 -0.38 20.38 8.44
CA LEU A 37 -0.14 19.81 7.11
C LEU A 37 0.99 20.58 6.45
N ARG A 38 2.01 19.88 5.96
CA ARG A 38 3.20 20.51 5.38
C ARG A 38 3.57 19.92 4.04
N SER A 39 4.02 20.77 3.14
CA SER A 39 4.59 20.38 1.84
C SER A 39 5.84 21.20 1.53
N ALA A 40 6.56 20.83 0.47
CA ALA A 40 7.81 21.49 0.11
C ALA A 40 7.63 22.99 -0.21
N LYS A 41 6.48 23.36 -0.78
CA LYS A 41 6.21 24.75 -1.23
C LYS A 41 5.10 25.44 -0.41
N GLY A 42 4.36 24.70 0.42
CA GLY A 42 3.11 25.20 0.99
C GLY A 42 2.00 25.36 -0.05
N GLY A 43 0.85 25.88 0.40
CA GLY A 43 -0.33 26.05 -0.44
C GLY A 43 -1.10 24.76 -0.72
N PRO A 44 -1.98 24.75 -1.72
CA PRO A 44 -2.81 23.61 -2.04
C PRO A 44 -1.99 22.46 -2.64
N VAL A 45 -2.14 21.24 -2.07
CA VAL A 45 -1.55 20.00 -2.58
C VAL A 45 -2.66 19.06 -2.98
N GLY A 46 -2.61 18.54 -4.20
CA GLY A 46 -3.62 17.65 -4.76
C GLY A 46 -3.33 16.17 -4.48
N CYS A 47 -4.38 15.41 -4.20
CA CYS A 47 -4.32 13.95 -4.23
C CYS A 47 -4.76 13.39 -5.59
N ARG A 48 -4.43 12.13 -5.88
CA ARG A 48 -4.84 11.50 -7.14
C ARG A 48 -6.36 11.27 -7.28
N ALA A 49 -7.08 11.31 -6.17
CA ALA A 49 -8.54 11.20 -6.17
C ALA A 49 -9.25 12.53 -6.45
N GLY A 50 -8.52 13.62 -6.74
CA GLY A 50 -9.09 14.92 -7.11
C GLY A 50 -9.40 15.85 -5.93
N ALA A 51 -9.11 15.47 -4.69
CA ALA A 51 -9.19 16.35 -3.53
C ALA A 51 -7.90 17.15 -3.36
N TYR A 52 -8.01 18.32 -2.71
CA TYR A 52 -6.90 19.19 -2.36
C TYR A 52 -6.91 19.48 -0.87
N VAL A 53 -5.72 19.63 -0.29
CA VAL A 53 -5.56 20.09 1.09
C VAL A 53 -4.60 21.26 1.13
N GLU A 54 -4.89 22.24 1.99
CA GLU A 54 -4.03 23.40 2.21
C GLU A 54 -2.88 23.02 3.13
N THR A 55 -1.65 23.41 2.79
CA THR A 55 -0.43 23.06 3.53
C THR A 55 0.41 24.29 3.83
N GLU A 56 1.20 24.21 4.91
CA GLU A 56 2.30 25.13 5.17
C GLU A 56 3.61 24.59 4.55
N THR A 57 4.61 25.45 4.40
CA THR A 57 5.94 25.01 3.97
C THR A 57 6.63 24.17 5.05
N PHE A 58 7.60 23.36 4.63
CA PHE A 58 8.52 22.72 5.59
C PHE A 58 9.25 23.80 6.41
N VAL A 59 9.38 23.53 7.71
CA VAL A 59 10.07 24.43 8.63
C VAL A 59 11.44 23.87 9.00
N ALA A 60 12.41 24.77 9.18
CA ALA A 60 13.75 24.37 9.64
C ALA A 60 13.72 23.85 11.08
N ARG A 61 12.71 24.20 11.86
CA ARG A 61 12.52 23.76 13.24
C ARG A 61 11.05 23.46 13.47
N SER A 62 10.75 22.25 13.92
CA SER A 62 9.43 21.85 14.39
C SER A 62 9.57 21.16 15.75
N ASP A 63 8.65 21.46 16.65
CA ASP A 63 8.54 20.81 17.97
C ASP A 63 7.56 19.62 17.94
N ALA A 64 7.22 19.14 16.73
CA ALA A 64 6.34 18.00 16.55
C ALA A 64 6.99 16.72 17.14
N ALA A 65 6.33 16.12 18.11
CA ALA A 65 6.77 14.85 18.71
C ALA A 65 6.66 13.67 17.73
N CYS A 66 5.72 13.75 16.75
CA CYS A 66 5.50 12.73 15.73
C CYS A 66 5.34 13.39 14.37
N VAL A 67 5.83 12.70 13.34
CA VAL A 67 5.74 13.11 11.93
C VAL A 67 5.24 11.94 11.09
N PHE A 68 4.23 12.17 10.26
CA PHE A 68 3.78 11.23 9.24
C PHE A 68 4.19 11.71 7.86
N VAL A 69 4.84 10.85 7.07
CA VAL A 69 5.15 11.11 5.67
C VAL A 69 4.28 10.20 4.83
N LEU A 70 3.37 10.78 4.06
CA LEU A 70 2.41 10.04 3.25
C LEU A 70 3.03 9.55 1.93
N GLY A 71 2.56 8.41 1.45
CA GLY A 71 2.83 7.94 0.10
C GLY A 71 2.13 8.77 -0.98
N ASN A 72 2.50 8.55 -2.24
CA ASN A 72 1.91 9.26 -3.38
C ASN A 72 1.67 8.38 -4.62
N THR A 73 1.56 7.07 -4.46
CA THR A 73 1.36 6.08 -5.54
C THR A 73 2.54 5.89 -6.51
N ASP A 74 3.67 6.54 -6.28
CA ASP A 74 4.89 6.40 -7.09
C ASP A 74 6.13 6.37 -6.18
N PRO A 75 6.70 5.18 -5.91
CA PRO A 75 7.88 5.04 -5.05
C PRO A 75 9.14 5.72 -5.63
N ASP A 76 9.13 6.02 -6.93
CA ASP A 76 10.24 6.71 -7.61
C ASP A 76 10.08 8.24 -7.62
N CYS A 77 8.97 8.76 -7.10
CA CYS A 77 8.70 10.20 -7.09
C CYS A 77 9.80 10.98 -6.34
N PRO A 78 10.47 11.95 -7.01
CA PRO A 78 11.53 12.75 -6.38
C PRO A 78 11.04 13.55 -5.17
N ALA A 79 9.76 13.93 -5.13
CA ALA A 79 9.19 14.69 -4.03
C ALA A 79 9.13 13.90 -2.69
N LEU A 80 9.24 12.55 -2.74
CA LEU A 80 9.37 11.70 -1.56
C LEU A 80 10.81 11.59 -1.04
N SER A 81 11.80 12.15 -1.72
CA SER A 81 13.19 12.20 -1.26
C SER A 81 13.37 13.27 -0.19
N MET A 82 12.82 13.00 1.00
CA MET A 82 12.78 13.94 2.13
C MET A 82 13.87 13.68 3.17
N GLY A 83 14.99 13.05 2.80
CA GLY A 83 16.06 12.66 3.73
C GLY A 83 16.51 13.78 4.68
N PRO A 84 16.86 15.00 4.20
CA PRO A 84 17.24 16.11 5.08
C PRO A 84 16.12 16.54 6.04
N VAL A 85 14.87 16.55 5.59
CA VAL A 85 13.70 16.89 6.43
C VAL A 85 13.51 15.84 7.50
N ILE A 86 13.51 14.55 7.14
CA ILE A 86 13.39 13.42 8.06
C ILE A 86 14.53 13.46 9.10
N SER A 87 15.77 13.70 8.68
CA SER A 87 16.93 13.80 9.56
C SER A 87 16.80 14.94 10.58
N ASN A 88 16.23 16.07 10.15
CA ASN A 88 15.97 17.20 11.05
C ASN A 88 14.95 16.87 12.15
N TYR A 89 13.86 16.17 11.81
CA TYR A 89 12.89 15.71 12.82
C TYR A 89 13.51 14.68 13.78
N ARG A 90 14.25 13.71 13.25
CA ARG A 90 14.93 12.68 14.07
C ARG A 90 15.93 13.29 15.05
N SER A 91 16.74 14.25 14.62
CA SER A 91 17.74 14.91 15.49
C SER A 91 17.14 15.66 16.65
N ARG A 92 15.81 15.91 16.61
CA ARG A 92 15.04 16.56 17.69
C ARG A 92 14.23 15.59 18.53
N GLY A 93 14.39 14.29 18.29
CA GLY A 93 13.69 13.26 19.03
C GLY A 93 12.29 12.93 18.52
N ALA A 94 11.85 13.50 17.39
CA ALA A 94 10.56 13.18 16.82
C ALA A 94 10.52 11.75 16.28
N LYS A 95 9.41 11.04 16.49
CA LYS A 95 9.14 9.75 15.88
C LYS A 95 8.57 9.95 14.47
N VAL A 96 9.19 9.33 13.46
CA VAL A 96 8.85 9.53 12.06
C VAL A 96 8.23 8.27 11.49
N TYR A 97 6.98 8.38 11.03
CA TYR A 97 6.21 7.33 10.39
C TYR A 97 6.23 7.54 8.88
N LEU A 98 6.78 6.58 8.15
CA LEU A 98 6.90 6.61 6.70
C LEU A 98 5.90 5.60 6.12
N LEU A 99 4.93 6.05 5.31
CA LEU A 99 3.83 5.23 4.80
C LEU A 99 4.10 4.80 3.36
N ALA A 100 3.84 3.54 3.04
CA ALA A 100 3.89 2.95 1.71
C ALA A 100 5.06 3.44 0.84
N GLU A 101 4.81 4.29 -0.18
CA GLU A 101 5.83 4.78 -1.11
C GLU A 101 6.88 5.66 -0.42
N ALA A 102 6.53 6.39 0.63
CA ALA A 102 7.50 7.14 1.43
C ALA A 102 8.44 6.19 2.18
N ALA A 103 7.94 5.06 2.69
CA ALA A 103 8.77 3.99 3.25
C ALA A 103 9.67 3.38 2.18
N SER A 104 9.13 3.05 1.00
CA SER A 104 9.89 2.51 -0.14
C SER A 104 11.04 3.44 -0.53
N ARG A 105 10.76 4.75 -0.59
CA ARG A 105 11.78 5.75 -0.91
C ARG A 105 12.88 5.80 0.15
N TYR A 106 12.49 5.83 1.42
CA TYR A 106 13.45 5.83 2.53
C TYR A 106 14.32 4.58 2.53
N ILE A 107 13.73 3.40 2.34
CA ILE A 107 14.44 2.12 2.26
C ILE A 107 15.47 2.13 1.12
N ARG A 108 15.10 2.63 -0.05
CA ARG A 108 16.01 2.76 -1.18
C ARG A 108 17.21 3.65 -0.88
N ASP A 109 16.97 4.75 -0.19
CA ASP A 109 18.00 5.74 0.10
C ASP A 109 18.86 5.33 1.32
N HIS A 110 18.36 4.52 2.27
CA HIS A 110 18.98 4.21 3.57
C HIS A 110 18.97 2.72 3.97
N GLY A 111 18.27 1.85 3.26
CA GLY A 111 18.00 0.45 3.66
C GLY A 111 19.20 -0.50 3.71
N ARG A 112 20.43 0.02 3.67
CA ARG A 112 21.67 -0.74 3.90
C ARG A 112 22.17 -0.64 5.34
N ASP A 113 21.35 -0.13 6.24
CA ASP A 113 21.67 0.08 7.66
C ASP A 113 21.58 -1.20 8.52
N GLY A 114 21.22 -2.34 7.92
CA GLY A 114 21.04 -3.62 8.60
C GLY A 114 19.72 -3.73 9.39
N ALA A 115 18.87 -2.69 9.34
CA ALA A 115 17.57 -2.72 9.97
C ALA A 115 16.53 -3.45 9.11
N GLN A 116 15.59 -4.13 9.76
CA GLN A 116 14.46 -4.72 9.09
C GLN A 116 13.42 -3.61 8.84
N HIS A 117 13.14 -3.33 7.58
CA HIS A 117 12.16 -2.34 7.16
C HIS A 117 10.95 -3.00 6.51
N THR A 118 9.83 -2.28 6.45
CA THR A 118 8.64 -2.72 5.71
C THR A 118 8.10 -1.60 4.82
N THR A 119 7.39 -1.97 3.79
CA THR A 119 6.63 -1.10 2.90
C THR A 119 5.40 -1.85 2.41
N HIS A 120 4.56 -1.23 1.59
CA HIS A 120 3.44 -1.94 0.96
C HIS A 120 3.95 -3.14 0.15
N TRP A 121 3.27 -4.28 0.24
CA TRP A 121 3.71 -5.54 -0.39
C TRP A 121 3.95 -5.40 -1.91
N GLU A 122 3.16 -4.59 -2.61
CA GLU A 122 3.38 -4.31 -4.04
C GLU A 122 4.73 -3.64 -4.28
N ASN A 123 5.07 -2.65 -3.47
CA ASN A 123 6.34 -1.93 -3.55
C ASN A 123 7.52 -2.84 -3.14
N ALA A 124 7.34 -3.68 -2.11
CA ALA A 124 8.35 -4.63 -1.67
C ALA A 124 8.74 -5.60 -2.80
N THR A 125 7.77 -6.11 -3.55
CA THR A 125 8.01 -6.97 -4.72
C THR A 125 8.81 -6.24 -5.79
N LEU A 126 8.44 -5.01 -6.14
CA LEU A 126 9.16 -4.20 -7.13
C LEU A 126 10.60 -3.87 -6.70
N MET A 127 10.80 -3.58 -5.42
CA MET A 127 12.12 -3.29 -4.87
C MET A 127 13.03 -4.51 -4.89
N ARG A 128 12.51 -5.69 -4.57
CA ARG A 128 13.26 -6.95 -4.64
C ARG A 128 13.71 -7.24 -6.07
N GLU A 129 12.84 -7.11 -7.05
CA GLU A 129 13.16 -7.32 -8.47
C GLU A 129 14.22 -6.34 -8.98
N ARG A 130 14.16 -5.06 -8.55
CA ARG A 130 15.06 -4.00 -9.03
C ARG A 130 16.39 -3.92 -8.28
N MET A 131 16.42 -4.22 -6.98
CA MET A 131 17.58 -4.01 -6.11
C MET A 131 18.29 -5.29 -5.68
N GLY A 132 17.74 -6.47 -5.95
CA GLY A 132 18.37 -7.80 -5.81
C GLY A 132 18.69 -8.28 -4.39
N LEU A 133 18.49 -7.48 -3.33
CA LEU A 133 18.98 -7.80 -1.99
C LEU A 133 18.10 -7.28 -0.83
N PHE A 134 16.83 -7.01 -1.08
CA PHE A 134 15.98 -6.44 -0.04
C PHE A 134 15.12 -7.53 0.63
N ASP A 135 15.46 -7.87 1.86
CA ASP A 135 14.61 -8.68 2.75
C ASP A 135 13.58 -7.79 3.44
N ALA A 136 12.59 -7.33 2.67
CA ALA A 136 11.49 -6.57 3.22
C ALA A 136 10.66 -7.46 4.13
N SER A 137 10.45 -7.03 5.35
CA SER A 137 9.41 -7.58 6.21
C SER A 137 8.04 -7.31 5.57
N TYR A 138 7.15 -8.31 5.59
CA TYR A 138 5.75 -8.12 5.25
C TYR A 138 4.89 -7.72 6.47
N ALA A 139 5.51 -7.24 7.54
CA ALA A 139 4.81 -6.69 8.69
C ALA A 139 4.04 -5.42 8.33
N LEU A 140 3.03 -5.04 9.11
CA LEU A 140 2.29 -3.79 8.91
C LEU A 140 3.17 -2.58 9.19
N ALA A 141 4.05 -2.68 10.18
CA ALA A 141 5.05 -1.66 10.48
C ALA A 141 6.32 -2.30 11.04
N SER A 142 7.44 -1.62 10.86
CA SER A 142 8.74 -1.99 11.45
C SER A 142 9.38 -0.74 12.04
N GLU A 143 9.76 -0.84 13.32
CA GLU A 143 10.35 0.26 14.07
C GLU A 143 11.85 0.05 14.24
N HIS A 144 12.63 1.06 13.81
CA HIS A 144 14.06 1.13 14.06
C HIS A 144 14.46 2.50 14.59
N GLY A 145 14.78 2.56 15.88
CA GLY A 145 15.01 3.82 16.57
C GLY A 145 13.80 4.75 16.49
N GLN A 146 13.98 5.92 15.91
CA GLN A 146 12.91 6.92 15.75
C GLN A 146 12.14 6.80 14.43
N VAL A 147 12.51 5.88 13.54
CA VAL A 147 11.86 5.68 12.24
C VAL A 147 10.97 4.45 12.32
N VAL A 148 9.72 4.61 11.91
CA VAL A 148 8.75 3.55 11.71
C VAL A 148 8.40 3.50 10.24
N THR A 149 8.82 2.46 9.56
CA THR A 149 8.39 2.18 8.18
C THR A 149 7.09 1.39 8.21
N CYS A 150 6.14 1.73 7.35
CA CYS A 150 4.77 1.24 7.42
C CYS A 150 4.27 0.79 6.05
N ALA A 151 3.40 -0.22 6.03
CA ALA A 151 2.75 -0.71 4.81
C ALA A 151 1.83 0.35 4.16
N GLY A 152 1.36 1.32 4.94
CA GLY A 152 0.42 2.34 4.44
C GLY A 152 -1.02 1.82 4.28
N MET A 153 -1.82 2.54 3.52
CA MET A 153 -3.21 2.19 3.22
C MET A 153 -4.05 1.87 4.48
N GLY A 154 -4.81 0.76 4.47
CA GLY A 154 -5.63 0.33 5.61
C GLY A 154 -4.84 0.00 6.89
N ALA A 155 -3.53 -0.30 6.80
CA ALA A 155 -2.68 -0.49 7.97
C ALA A 155 -2.41 0.82 8.74
N THR A 156 -2.55 1.98 8.08
CA THR A 156 -2.34 3.29 8.71
C THR A 156 -3.30 3.51 9.88
N VAL A 157 -4.54 3.03 9.79
CA VAL A 157 -5.52 3.11 10.88
C VAL A 157 -5.02 2.37 12.12
N ASP A 158 -4.49 1.15 11.97
CA ASP A 158 -3.95 0.36 13.09
C ASP A 158 -2.77 1.09 13.77
N ILE A 159 -1.90 1.69 12.95
CA ILE A 159 -0.73 2.42 13.43
C ILE A 159 -1.14 3.64 14.24
N VAL A 160 -2.10 4.42 13.75
CA VAL A 160 -2.58 5.63 14.45
C VAL A 160 -3.39 5.27 15.68
N LEU A 161 -4.21 4.22 15.63
CA LEU A 161 -4.93 3.73 16.81
C LEU A 161 -3.96 3.24 17.89
N THR A 162 -2.89 2.52 17.51
CA THR A 162 -1.82 2.10 18.42
C THR A 162 -1.14 3.32 19.05
N LEU A 163 -0.82 4.34 18.26
CA LEU A 163 -0.25 5.60 18.76
C LEU A 163 -1.19 6.31 19.74
N ILE A 164 -2.49 6.38 19.46
CA ILE A 164 -3.50 6.94 20.37
C ILE A 164 -3.48 6.18 21.69
N GLY A 165 -3.48 4.85 21.66
CA GLY A 165 -3.42 4.02 22.87
C GLY A 165 -2.17 4.27 23.70
N GLN A 166 -1.00 4.42 23.06
CA GLN A 166 0.28 4.69 23.71
C GLN A 166 0.35 6.10 24.32
N LEU A 167 -0.21 7.10 23.66
CA LEU A 167 -0.14 8.50 24.12
C LEU A 167 -1.28 8.89 25.06
N THR A 168 -2.33 8.09 25.14
CA THR A 168 -3.51 8.39 25.98
C THR A 168 -3.91 7.18 26.84
N SER A 169 -4.77 6.29 26.32
CA SER A 169 -5.18 5.07 27.02
C SER A 169 -5.75 4.02 26.07
N ALA A 170 -5.72 2.74 26.46
CA ALA A 170 -6.36 1.66 25.74
C ALA A 170 -7.89 1.87 25.60
N ALA A 171 -8.53 2.50 26.56
CA ALA A 171 -9.96 2.81 26.51
C ALA A 171 -10.27 3.84 25.41
N ALA A 172 -9.44 4.88 25.27
CA ALA A 172 -9.57 5.85 24.16
C ALA A 172 -9.34 5.20 22.79
N GLN A 173 -8.29 4.37 22.68
CA GLN A 173 -8.03 3.57 21.46
C GLN A 173 -9.25 2.73 21.06
N MET A 174 -9.81 1.95 21.98
CA MET A 174 -10.99 1.12 21.73
C MET A 174 -12.21 1.94 21.33
N THR A 175 -12.43 3.07 22.01
CA THR A 175 -13.57 3.95 21.69
C THR A 175 -13.45 4.51 20.27
N VAL A 176 -12.26 4.97 19.88
CA VAL A 176 -12.02 5.49 18.52
C VAL A 176 -12.15 4.37 17.49
N ALA A 177 -11.60 3.18 17.76
CA ALA A 177 -11.72 2.01 16.88
C ALA A 177 -13.20 1.65 16.65
N ASN A 178 -14.02 1.60 17.71
CA ASN A 178 -15.45 1.32 17.60
C ASN A 178 -16.20 2.37 16.76
N ILE A 179 -15.87 3.65 16.90
CA ILE A 179 -16.48 4.72 16.10
C ILE A 179 -16.12 4.58 14.61
N LEU A 180 -14.89 4.14 14.32
CA LEU A 180 -14.42 3.87 12.96
C LEU A 180 -14.95 2.54 12.38
N LEU A 181 -15.71 1.76 13.15
CA LEU A 181 -16.12 0.39 12.81
C LEU A 181 -14.92 -0.51 12.49
N HIS A 182 -13.82 -0.31 13.23
CA HIS A 182 -12.58 -1.06 13.08
C HIS A 182 -12.52 -2.14 14.16
N ASP A 183 -12.91 -3.35 13.78
CA ASP A 183 -13.19 -4.47 14.70
C ASP A 183 -11.97 -4.90 15.53
N LYS A 184 -10.77 -4.80 14.95
CA LYS A 184 -9.53 -5.26 15.58
C LYS A 184 -8.35 -4.38 15.19
N VAL A 185 -7.70 -3.78 16.17
CA VAL A 185 -6.41 -3.13 15.99
C VAL A 185 -5.33 -4.20 15.89
N ARG A 186 -4.62 -4.23 14.77
CA ARG A 186 -3.55 -5.19 14.48
C ARG A 186 -2.22 -4.66 15.01
N ASP A 187 -1.37 -5.58 15.50
CA ASP A 187 -0.02 -5.24 15.93
C ASP A 187 0.89 -4.90 14.74
N TYR A 188 1.95 -4.15 14.98
CA TYR A 188 2.97 -3.82 13.97
C TYR A 188 3.56 -5.06 13.29
N ALA A 189 3.80 -6.12 14.06
CA ALA A 189 4.32 -7.39 13.55
C ALA A 189 3.30 -8.22 12.76
N SER A 190 2.00 -7.84 12.78
CA SER A 190 0.99 -8.53 11.98
C SER A 190 1.36 -8.46 10.50
N LEU A 191 1.20 -9.58 9.80
CA LEU A 191 1.58 -9.67 8.40
C LEU A 191 0.55 -9.02 7.49
N GLN A 192 1.02 -8.42 6.41
CA GLN A 192 0.18 -7.91 5.34
C GLN A 192 -0.57 -9.06 4.66
N PRO A 193 -1.80 -8.88 4.15
CA PRO A 193 -2.62 -9.95 3.58
C PRO A 193 -1.96 -10.78 2.48
N PHE A 194 -0.94 -10.24 1.81
CA PHE A 194 -0.22 -10.91 0.72
C PHE A 194 1.00 -11.72 1.17
N SER A 195 1.31 -11.77 2.45
CA SER A 195 2.53 -12.41 3.00
C SER A 195 2.45 -13.94 3.17
N GLY A 196 1.49 -14.61 2.52
CA GLY A 196 1.33 -16.07 2.63
C GLY A 196 0.51 -16.55 3.83
N VAL A 197 0.37 -15.75 4.89
CA VAL A 197 -0.53 -16.04 6.01
C VAL A 197 -1.77 -15.15 5.88
N LYS A 198 -2.80 -15.64 5.19
CA LYS A 198 -3.99 -14.85 4.88
C LYS A 198 -5.15 -15.18 5.82
N PRO A 199 -5.92 -14.15 6.26
CA PRO A 199 -7.21 -14.39 6.85
C PRO A 199 -8.12 -15.13 5.84
N THR A 200 -9.08 -15.87 6.35
CA THR A 200 -10.13 -16.50 5.55
C THR A 200 -10.87 -15.43 4.73
N ILE A 201 -10.87 -15.56 3.42
CA ILE A 201 -11.52 -14.59 2.51
C ILE A 201 -13.00 -14.91 2.38
N THR A 202 -13.34 -16.21 2.32
CA THR A 202 -14.67 -16.70 2.05
C THR A 202 -15.31 -17.38 3.25
N GLY A 203 -14.51 -17.74 4.26
CA GLY A 203 -14.94 -18.56 5.41
C GLY A 203 -15.02 -20.06 5.13
N ASP A 204 -14.72 -20.51 3.91
CA ASP A 204 -14.58 -21.92 3.53
C ASP A 204 -13.10 -22.27 3.41
N ALA A 205 -12.60 -23.16 4.26
CA ALA A 205 -11.17 -23.47 4.39
C ALA A 205 -10.56 -24.03 3.09
N ASP A 206 -11.28 -24.89 2.37
CA ASP A 206 -10.77 -25.48 1.12
C ASP A 206 -10.71 -24.41 0.01
N LEU A 207 -11.75 -23.56 -0.07
CA LEU A 207 -11.79 -22.47 -1.05
C LEU A 207 -10.69 -21.44 -0.79
N ASP A 208 -10.52 -21.05 0.47
CA ASP A 208 -9.46 -20.13 0.86
C ASP A 208 -8.06 -20.71 0.62
N GLN A 209 -7.88 -22.03 0.81
CA GLN A 209 -6.62 -22.69 0.50
C GLN A 209 -6.39 -22.77 -1.01
N ALA A 210 -7.43 -23.10 -1.81
CA ALA A 210 -7.31 -23.07 -3.27
C ALA A 210 -6.91 -21.70 -3.80
N ILE A 211 -7.52 -20.63 -3.28
CA ILE A 211 -7.17 -19.25 -3.65
C ILE A 211 -5.72 -18.93 -3.29
N ARG A 212 -5.23 -19.40 -2.13
CA ARG A 212 -3.82 -19.24 -1.75
C ARG A 212 -2.87 -19.91 -2.73
N VAL A 213 -3.12 -21.18 -3.06
CA VAL A 213 -2.31 -21.91 -4.04
C VAL A 213 -2.29 -21.18 -5.39
N MET A 214 -3.44 -20.68 -5.86
CA MET A 214 -3.51 -19.89 -7.09
C MET A 214 -2.68 -18.60 -7.02
N GLN A 215 -2.70 -17.91 -5.88
CA GLN A 215 -1.95 -16.66 -5.68
C GLN A 215 -0.43 -16.89 -5.65
N ASP A 216 -0.01 -17.98 -5.06
CA ASP A 216 1.42 -18.32 -4.92
C ASP A 216 2.00 -18.83 -6.25
N ASN A 217 1.14 -19.27 -7.18
CA ASN A 217 1.55 -19.85 -8.48
C ASN A 217 1.04 -19.00 -9.67
N ILE A 218 1.15 -17.68 -9.60
CA ILE A 218 0.68 -16.79 -10.68
C ILE A 218 1.58 -16.85 -11.93
N GLU A 219 2.89 -16.94 -11.74
CA GLU A 219 3.89 -16.98 -12.82
C GLU A 219 3.89 -18.34 -13.53
N GLU A 220 3.82 -19.41 -12.76
CA GLU A 220 3.72 -20.79 -13.24
C GLU A 220 2.38 -21.39 -12.78
N PRO A 221 1.28 -21.12 -13.49
CA PRO A 221 -0.05 -21.48 -12.99
C PRO A 221 -0.26 -22.99 -12.96
N LEU A 222 -0.59 -23.51 -11.78
CA LEU A 222 -0.94 -24.90 -11.60
C LEU A 222 -2.30 -25.22 -12.26
N PRO A 223 -2.44 -26.35 -12.94
CA PRO A 223 -3.72 -26.88 -13.39
C PRO A 223 -4.69 -27.11 -12.20
N ILE A 224 -5.98 -26.91 -12.41
CA ILE A 224 -6.97 -27.07 -11.35
C ILE A 224 -6.99 -28.49 -10.76
N ASN A 225 -6.71 -29.52 -11.56
CA ASN A 225 -6.63 -30.90 -11.10
C ASN A 225 -5.47 -31.13 -10.12
N GLU A 226 -4.37 -30.43 -10.23
CA GLU A 226 -3.27 -30.46 -9.27
C GLU A 226 -3.66 -29.77 -7.96
N ILE A 227 -4.29 -28.60 -8.05
CA ILE A 227 -4.76 -27.86 -6.87
C ILE A 227 -5.76 -28.70 -6.06
N VAL A 228 -6.71 -29.38 -6.70
CA VAL A 228 -7.70 -30.20 -5.98
C VAL A 228 -7.07 -31.48 -5.42
N ALA A 229 -6.05 -32.03 -6.08
CA ALA A 229 -5.33 -33.20 -5.57
C ALA A 229 -4.60 -32.86 -4.25
N ASP A 230 -3.93 -31.73 -4.19
CA ASP A 230 -3.26 -31.22 -2.98
C ASP A 230 -4.22 -30.93 -1.83
N LEU A 231 -5.44 -30.50 -2.16
CA LEU A 231 -6.48 -30.21 -1.18
C LEU A 231 -7.28 -31.47 -0.74
N GLY A 232 -7.11 -32.59 -1.41
CA GLY A 232 -7.88 -33.81 -1.14
C GLY A 232 -9.38 -33.70 -1.44
N ILE A 233 -9.78 -32.80 -2.36
CA ILE A 233 -11.17 -32.60 -2.76
C ILE A 233 -11.38 -32.88 -4.25
N SER A 234 -12.63 -33.06 -4.69
CA SER A 234 -12.93 -33.24 -6.10
C SER A 234 -13.02 -31.89 -6.84
N THR A 235 -12.69 -31.88 -8.15
CA THR A 235 -12.87 -30.70 -9.03
C THR A 235 -14.30 -30.18 -8.97
N ARG A 236 -15.31 -31.05 -8.98
CA ARG A 236 -16.73 -30.68 -8.85
C ARG A 236 -17.03 -29.97 -7.52
N SER A 237 -16.40 -30.39 -6.42
CA SER A 237 -16.55 -29.73 -5.13
C SER A 237 -15.99 -28.32 -5.17
N LEU A 238 -14.79 -28.15 -5.73
CA LEU A 238 -14.15 -26.84 -5.87
C LEU A 238 -14.97 -25.91 -6.79
N GLU A 239 -15.44 -26.38 -7.93
CA GLU A 239 -16.30 -25.63 -8.85
C GLU A 239 -17.59 -25.16 -8.16
N ARG A 240 -18.23 -26.02 -7.41
CA ARG A 240 -19.43 -25.66 -6.63
C ARG A 240 -19.11 -24.56 -5.60
N LYS A 241 -18.00 -24.70 -4.85
CA LYS A 241 -17.57 -23.69 -3.88
C LYS A 241 -17.31 -22.33 -4.56
N PHE A 242 -16.53 -22.29 -5.65
CA PHE A 242 -16.29 -21.06 -6.43
C PHE A 242 -17.60 -20.44 -6.92
N LYS A 243 -18.53 -21.26 -7.42
CA LYS A 243 -19.82 -20.76 -7.89
C LYS A 243 -20.69 -20.21 -6.77
N THR A 244 -20.71 -20.89 -5.62
CA THR A 244 -21.55 -20.51 -4.47
C THR A 244 -21.03 -19.23 -3.79
N PHE A 245 -19.72 -19.15 -3.53
CA PHE A 245 -19.14 -18.06 -2.75
C PHE A 245 -18.68 -16.88 -3.60
N LEU A 246 -18.24 -17.12 -4.86
CA LEU A 246 -17.60 -16.11 -5.71
C LEU A 246 -18.31 -15.87 -7.05
N GLY A 247 -19.38 -16.61 -7.34
CA GLY A 247 -20.19 -16.45 -8.56
C GLY A 247 -19.47 -16.83 -9.87
N THR A 248 -18.27 -17.39 -9.81
CA THR A 248 -17.39 -17.67 -10.95
C THR A 248 -16.91 -19.14 -10.97
N THR A 249 -16.07 -19.50 -11.92
CA THR A 249 -15.38 -20.79 -11.97
C THR A 249 -13.95 -20.69 -11.46
N PRO A 250 -13.30 -21.77 -10.97
CA PRO A 250 -11.90 -21.74 -10.56
C PRO A 250 -10.95 -21.18 -11.64
N ASN A 251 -11.09 -21.65 -12.87
CA ASN A 251 -10.31 -21.17 -14.01
C ASN A 251 -10.58 -19.70 -14.35
N GLY A 252 -11.84 -19.27 -14.27
CA GLY A 252 -12.25 -17.88 -14.48
C GLY A 252 -11.61 -16.96 -13.46
N PHE A 253 -11.73 -17.29 -12.19
CA PHE A 253 -11.13 -16.57 -11.07
C PHE A 253 -9.61 -16.48 -11.17
N TYR A 254 -8.95 -17.61 -11.43
CA TYR A 254 -7.49 -17.67 -11.55
C TYR A 254 -6.97 -16.80 -12.71
N ARG A 255 -7.64 -16.87 -13.86
CA ARG A 255 -7.32 -16.01 -15.01
C ARG A 255 -7.52 -14.54 -14.72
N GLU A 256 -8.62 -14.16 -14.06
CA GLU A 256 -8.90 -12.79 -13.64
C GLU A 256 -7.83 -12.26 -12.69
N MET A 257 -7.46 -13.04 -11.68
CA MET A 257 -6.39 -12.71 -10.73
C MET A 257 -5.07 -12.41 -11.45
N ARG A 258 -4.69 -13.23 -12.42
CA ARG A 258 -3.47 -13.06 -13.23
C ARG A 258 -3.54 -11.82 -14.13
N LEU A 259 -4.71 -11.54 -14.72
CA LEU A 259 -4.94 -10.33 -15.50
C LEU A 259 -4.89 -9.06 -14.65
N ASN A 260 -5.43 -9.09 -13.44
CA ASN A 260 -5.36 -7.98 -12.50
C ASN A 260 -3.91 -7.69 -12.05
N LYS A 261 -3.10 -8.74 -11.79
CA LYS A 261 -1.65 -8.58 -11.54
C LYS A 261 -0.96 -7.95 -12.75
N ALA A 262 -1.26 -8.42 -13.95
CA ALA A 262 -0.69 -7.87 -15.18
C ALA A 262 -1.06 -6.39 -15.40
N ASN A 263 -2.30 -6.00 -15.10
CA ASN A 263 -2.74 -4.60 -15.15
C ASN A 263 -1.95 -3.71 -14.18
N ASN A 264 -1.74 -4.19 -12.96
CA ASN A 264 -0.92 -3.49 -11.97
C ASN A 264 0.52 -3.30 -12.46
N LEU A 265 1.16 -4.36 -12.98
CA LEU A 265 2.51 -4.29 -13.54
C LEU A 265 2.60 -3.35 -14.75
N LEU A 266 1.56 -3.29 -15.59
CA LEU A 266 1.49 -2.37 -16.73
C LEU A 266 1.47 -0.90 -16.30
N LEU A 267 0.79 -0.58 -15.23
CA LEU A 267 0.64 0.78 -14.73
C LEU A 267 1.86 1.25 -13.90
N ASN A 268 2.48 0.33 -13.16
CA ASN A 268 3.44 0.67 -12.11
C ASN A 268 4.89 0.24 -12.42
N THR A 269 5.16 -0.41 -13.58
CA THR A 269 6.52 -0.85 -13.94
C THR A 269 6.91 -0.43 -15.35
N THR A 270 8.22 -0.51 -15.64
CA THR A 270 8.80 -0.32 -16.97
C THR A 270 8.92 -1.61 -17.77
N MET A 271 8.55 -2.78 -17.22
CA MET A 271 8.60 -4.08 -17.87
C MET A 271 7.90 -4.05 -19.23
N SER A 272 8.40 -4.75 -20.23
CA SER A 272 7.73 -4.88 -21.52
C SER A 272 6.40 -5.63 -21.37
N VAL A 273 5.48 -5.44 -22.32
CA VAL A 273 4.19 -6.17 -22.35
C VAL A 273 4.42 -7.69 -22.37
N ARG A 274 5.50 -8.13 -23.04
CA ARG A 274 5.86 -9.55 -23.12
C ARG A 274 6.34 -10.09 -21.78
N GLU A 275 7.24 -9.37 -21.09
CA GLU A 275 7.73 -9.75 -19.75
C GLU A 275 6.58 -9.82 -18.74
N ILE A 276 5.66 -8.86 -18.78
CA ILE A 276 4.47 -8.87 -17.92
C ILE A 276 3.58 -10.07 -18.22
N GLY A 277 3.38 -10.41 -19.51
CA GLY A 277 2.64 -11.61 -19.87
C GLY A 277 3.26 -12.86 -19.23
N LEU A 278 4.58 -13.02 -19.34
CA LEU A 278 5.31 -14.15 -18.75
C LEU A 278 5.23 -14.14 -17.22
N ALA A 279 5.50 -13.01 -16.58
CA ALA A 279 5.42 -12.86 -15.11
C ALA A 279 4.01 -13.10 -14.52
N CYS A 280 2.99 -13.11 -15.38
CA CYS A 280 1.61 -13.46 -14.99
C CYS A 280 1.16 -14.82 -15.59
N GLY A 281 2.10 -15.66 -16.05
CA GLY A 281 1.86 -17.00 -16.54
C GLY A 281 1.14 -17.08 -17.89
N PHE A 282 1.19 -16.03 -18.71
CA PHE A 282 0.62 -16.03 -20.07
C PHE A 282 1.75 -16.24 -21.08
N SER A 283 1.96 -17.49 -21.49
CA SER A 283 2.94 -17.82 -22.53
C SER A 283 2.54 -17.26 -23.90
N ASN A 284 1.26 -17.30 -24.24
CA ASN A 284 0.68 -16.83 -25.51
C ASN A 284 -0.67 -16.15 -25.29
N GLY A 285 -1.08 -15.31 -26.26
CA GLY A 285 -2.42 -14.72 -26.28
C GLY A 285 -2.71 -13.66 -25.21
N PHE A 286 -1.73 -13.24 -24.42
CA PHE A 286 -1.91 -12.28 -23.33
C PHE A 286 -2.65 -11.01 -23.78
N SER A 287 -2.21 -10.36 -24.84
CA SER A 287 -2.82 -9.10 -25.30
C SER A 287 -4.29 -9.26 -25.73
N THR A 288 -4.65 -10.42 -26.29
CA THR A 288 -6.02 -10.73 -26.68
C THR A 288 -6.91 -10.96 -25.46
N LEU A 289 -6.44 -11.77 -24.49
CA LEU A 289 -7.16 -12.02 -23.25
C LEU A 289 -7.31 -10.74 -22.42
N TYR A 290 -6.26 -9.94 -22.35
CA TYR A 290 -6.26 -8.66 -21.64
C TYR A 290 -7.29 -7.70 -22.27
N LYS A 291 -7.27 -7.54 -23.61
CA LYS A 291 -8.25 -6.70 -24.31
C LYS A 291 -9.68 -7.19 -24.12
N ALA A 292 -9.91 -8.50 -24.13
CA ALA A 292 -11.23 -9.07 -23.91
C ALA A 292 -11.76 -8.77 -22.50
N PHE A 293 -10.87 -8.69 -21.51
CA PHE A 293 -11.23 -8.46 -20.10
C PHE A 293 -11.35 -6.95 -19.77
N PHE A 294 -10.37 -6.13 -20.14
CA PHE A 294 -10.31 -4.70 -19.80
C PHE A 294 -10.84 -3.76 -20.91
N GLY A 295 -11.21 -4.26 -22.08
CA GLY A 295 -11.69 -3.45 -23.21
C GLY A 295 -10.58 -2.72 -23.99
N VAL A 296 -9.37 -2.65 -23.48
CA VAL A 296 -8.23 -1.95 -24.07
C VAL A 296 -7.02 -2.88 -24.18
N THR A 297 -6.10 -2.61 -25.12
CA THR A 297 -4.88 -3.42 -25.22
C THR A 297 -3.85 -3.01 -24.15
N PRO A 298 -2.96 -3.92 -23.70
CA PRO A 298 -1.87 -3.58 -22.78
C PRO A 298 -1.01 -2.41 -23.30
N PHE A 299 -0.76 -2.39 -24.61
CA PHE A 299 0.05 -1.34 -25.25
C PHE A 299 -0.64 0.02 -25.20
N SER A 300 -1.95 0.08 -25.52
CA SER A 300 -2.71 1.34 -25.49
C SER A 300 -2.82 1.91 -24.07
N LEU A 301 -3.04 1.04 -23.06
CA LEU A 301 -3.05 1.47 -21.66
C LEU A 301 -1.70 2.09 -21.25
N ARG A 302 -0.61 1.42 -21.57
CA ARG A 302 0.75 1.92 -21.26
C ARG A 302 1.07 3.24 -21.96
N LYS A 303 0.67 3.37 -23.23
CA LYS A 303 0.85 4.63 -23.97
C LYS A 303 0.08 5.77 -23.31
N ALA A 304 -1.16 5.55 -22.93
CA ALA A 304 -1.99 6.54 -22.24
C ALA A 304 -1.40 6.92 -20.86
N SER A 305 -0.92 5.93 -20.07
CA SER A 305 -0.27 6.17 -18.79
C SER A 305 1.00 7.02 -18.92
N ARG A 306 1.85 6.73 -19.92
CA ARG A 306 3.07 7.52 -20.18
C ARG A 306 2.77 8.94 -20.66
N GLN A 307 1.75 9.12 -21.51
CA GLN A 307 1.33 10.45 -21.96
C GLN A 307 0.75 11.29 -20.82
N SER A 308 0.01 10.69 -19.91
CA SER A 308 -0.49 11.35 -18.71
C SER A 308 0.64 11.80 -17.76
N GLN A 309 1.74 11.06 -17.73
CA GLN A 309 2.94 11.42 -16.96
C GLN A 309 3.75 12.52 -17.66
N SER A 310 3.85 12.53 -18.99
CA SER A 310 4.61 13.54 -19.73
C SER A 310 3.86 14.88 -19.89
N ASN A 311 2.53 14.88 -19.97
CA ASN A 311 1.70 16.10 -19.99
C ASN A 311 1.56 16.80 -18.62
N ARG A 312 2.12 16.21 -17.56
CA ARG A 312 2.23 16.79 -16.22
C ARG A 312 3.56 17.46 -15.93
N GLY A 313 4.33 17.85 -16.97
CA GLY A 313 5.40 18.81 -16.87
C GLY A 313 4.88 20.15 -16.31
N PRO A 314 5.70 20.97 -15.67
CA PRO A 314 5.27 22.17 -14.97
C PRO A 314 4.43 23.04 -15.89
N ARG A 315 3.16 23.23 -15.61
CA ARG A 315 2.39 24.33 -16.17
C ARG A 315 3.06 25.60 -15.68
N ASN A 316 3.57 26.37 -16.63
CA ASN A 316 4.10 27.69 -16.38
C ASN A 316 2.95 28.56 -15.80
N PRO A 317 3.09 29.22 -14.65
CA PRO A 317 2.04 30.05 -14.07
C PRO A 317 1.92 31.43 -14.74
N ALA A 318 1.96 31.47 -16.07
CA ALA A 318 1.77 32.68 -16.85
C ALA A 318 0.99 32.31 -18.13
N ASP A 319 -0.31 32.08 -17.97
CA ASP A 319 -1.37 32.28 -18.98
C ASP A 319 -2.73 32.35 -18.25
#